data_973f91afe291d09b5876a79d95229524
#
_entry.id   973f91afe291d09b5876a79d95229524
#
_cell.length_a   1.000
_cell.length_b   1.000
_cell.length_c   1.000
_cell.angle_alpha   90.00
_cell.angle_beta   90.00
_cell.angle_gamma   90.00
#
_symmetry.space_group_name_H-M   'P 1'
#
loop_
_entity.id
_entity.type
_entity.pdbx_description
1 polymer ?
#
loop_
_entity_poly.entity_id
_entity_poly.type
_entity_poly.pdbx_seq_one_letter_code
_entity_poly.pdbx_strand_id
1 'polypeptide(L)'
;EHEIACGIVIAAVGQKGECGELKRHGLMDIDRVRTDFATMRTADSRVFAAGDGAFGGSTIVMAMHHGQRAAYYIRSFLDGIESPTPYRTPYRTRKVPLAQDLLWEIHPVEEPVFHGLGQNPVAFPEIEETYDKAAALREAARCYRCDAETGSADYSVHHREDLFSMARTNPLDQGK
;
A
#
# COMPACT_ATOMS: atom_id res chain seq x y z
N GLU A 1 4.56 -29.98 -22.12
CA GLU A 1 3.44 -30.49 -21.31
C GLU A 1 4.02 -31.20 -20.10
N HIS A 2 3.48 -30.86 -18.92
CA HIS A 2 3.86 -31.52 -17.66
C HIS A 2 2.62 -32.22 -17.11
N GLU A 3 2.76 -33.44 -16.70
CA GLU A 3 1.69 -34.24 -16.08
C GLU A 3 2.04 -34.49 -14.61
N ILE A 4 1.10 -34.16 -13.71
CA ILE A 4 1.25 -34.37 -12.29
C ILE A 4 0.13 -35.29 -11.83
N ALA A 5 0.50 -36.49 -11.32
CA ALA A 5 -0.46 -37.40 -10.72
C ALA A 5 -0.93 -36.83 -9.38
N CYS A 6 -2.22 -36.54 -9.26
CA CYS A 6 -2.81 -36.00 -8.04
C CYS A 6 -4.23 -36.55 -7.82
N GLY A 7 -4.66 -36.60 -6.55
CA GLY A 7 -6.02 -37.02 -6.19
C GLY A 7 -7.04 -35.88 -6.23
N ILE A 8 -6.58 -34.65 -6.07
CA ILE A 8 -7.43 -33.45 -6.05
C ILE A 8 -6.69 -32.29 -6.69
N VAL A 9 -7.40 -31.50 -7.50
CA VAL A 9 -6.92 -30.21 -8.03
C VAL A 9 -7.76 -29.10 -7.45
N ILE A 10 -7.10 -28.12 -6.84
CA ILE A 10 -7.75 -26.92 -6.30
C ILE A 10 -7.35 -25.72 -7.15
N ALA A 11 -8.32 -25.10 -7.85
CA ALA A 11 -8.09 -23.89 -8.63
C ALA A 11 -8.22 -22.66 -7.73
N ALA A 12 -7.09 -22.09 -7.33
CA ALA A 12 -7.03 -20.87 -6.52
C ALA A 12 -6.69 -19.65 -7.39
N VAL A 13 -7.51 -19.41 -8.43
CA VAL A 13 -7.25 -18.43 -9.50
C VAL A 13 -7.86 -17.05 -9.25
N GLY A 14 -8.32 -16.78 -8.04
CA GLY A 14 -8.90 -15.50 -7.63
C GLY A 14 -10.35 -15.61 -7.16
N GLN A 15 -10.91 -14.48 -6.82
CA GLN A 15 -12.28 -14.35 -6.33
C GLN A 15 -13.04 -13.35 -7.20
N LYS A 16 -14.35 -13.56 -7.31
CA LYS A 16 -15.26 -12.67 -8.00
C LYS A 16 -16.34 -12.20 -7.04
N GLY A 17 -16.57 -10.89 -7.00
CA GLY A 17 -17.61 -10.31 -6.18
C GLY A 17 -19.00 -10.59 -6.73
N GLU A 18 -19.94 -10.96 -5.86
CA GLU A 18 -21.35 -11.02 -6.19
C GLU A 18 -22.01 -9.66 -5.93
N CYS A 19 -22.22 -8.90 -6.98
CA CYS A 19 -22.76 -7.54 -6.89
C CYS A 19 -24.05 -7.39 -7.70
N GLY A 20 -24.96 -8.36 -7.60
CA GLY A 20 -26.19 -8.42 -8.41
C GLY A 20 -27.07 -7.17 -8.32
N GLU A 21 -27.19 -6.56 -7.14
CA GLU A 21 -27.94 -5.31 -6.94
C GLU A 21 -27.28 -4.13 -7.69
N LEU A 22 -25.97 -3.95 -7.53
CA LEU A 22 -25.24 -2.88 -8.20
C LEU A 22 -25.28 -3.01 -9.73
N LYS A 23 -25.32 -4.24 -10.23
CA LYS A 23 -25.48 -4.51 -11.65
C LYS A 23 -26.86 -4.07 -12.17
N ARG A 24 -27.94 -4.29 -11.41
CA ARG A 24 -29.29 -3.81 -11.74
C ARG A 24 -29.37 -2.28 -11.82
N HIS A 25 -28.57 -1.58 -11.04
CA HIS A 25 -28.46 -0.12 -11.06
C HIS A 25 -27.45 0.42 -12.07
N GLY A 26 -26.84 -0.41 -12.90
CA GLY A 26 -25.88 0.01 -13.93
C GLY A 26 -24.55 0.53 -13.37
N LEU A 27 -24.23 0.19 -12.12
CA LEU A 27 -23.02 0.66 -11.45
C LEU A 27 -21.82 -0.28 -11.62
N MET A 28 -22.02 -1.40 -12.33
CA MET A 28 -20.97 -2.40 -12.56
C MET A 28 -20.37 -2.26 -13.94
N ASP A 29 -19.07 -2.50 -14.00
CA ASP A 29 -18.35 -2.89 -15.20
C ASP A 29 -17.94 -4.35 -15.02
N ILE A 30 -18.10 -5.20 -16.01
CA ILE A 30 -17.84 -6.66 -16.02
C ILE A 30 -18.01 -7.35 -14.64
N ASP A 31 -17.06 -7.16 -13.72
CA ASP A 31 -16.97 -7.80 -12.40
C ASP A 31 -16.66 -6.83 -11.24
N ARG A 32 -16.65 -5.52 -11.49
CA ARG A 32 -16.27 -4.47 -10.54
C ARG A 32 -17.24 -3.32 -10.54
N VAL A 33 -17.26 -2.58 -9.44
CA VAL A 33 -18.03 -1.33 -9.39
C VAL A 33 -17.29 -0.25 -10.17
N ARG A 34 -17.95 0.31 -11.17
CA ARG A 34 -17.39 1.38 -12.00
C ARG A 34 -17.25 2.66 -11.18
N THR A 35 -16.04 3.04 -10.88
CA THR A 35 -15.71 4.09 -9.93
C THR A 35 -14.66 5.02 -10.51
N ASP A 36 -14.86 6.32 -10.36
CA ASP A 36 -13.82 7.30 -10.62
C ASP A 36 -12.79 7.28 -9.49
N PHE A 37 -11.54 6.99 -9.81
CA PHE A 37 -10.44 6.94 -8.83
C PHE A 37 -10.19 8.31 -8.18
N ALA A 38 -10.40 9.42 -8.89
CA ALA A 38 -10.14 10.75 -8.34
C ALA A 38 -11.09 11.10 -7.21
N THR A 39 -12.35 10.68 -7.29
CA THR A 39 -13.42 11.05 -6.36
C THR A 39 -14.03 9.88 -5.61
N MET A 40 -13.64 8.65 -5.92
CA MET A 40 -14.24 7.41 -5.39
C MET A 40 -15.76 7.31 -5.64
N ARG A 41 -16.32 8.09 -6.57
CA ARG A 41 -17.74 8.09 -6.91
C ARG A 41 -18.04 7.14 -8.06
N THR A 42 -19.25 6.60 -8.04
CA THR A 42 -19.84 5.89 -9.17
C THR A 42 -20.65 6.86 -10.05
N ALA A 43 -21.37 6.31 -11.02
CA ALA A 43 -22.33 7.10 -11.82
C ALA A 43 -23.47 7.66 -10.98
N ASP A 44 -23.87 7.01 -9.88
CA ASP A 44 -24.76 7.60 -8.88
C ASP A 44 -23.93 8.42 -7.88
N SER A 45 -24.20 9.71 -7.81
CA SER A 45 -23.46 10.65 -6.96
C SER A 45 -23.50 10.34 -5.46
N ARG A 46 -24.44 9.49 -5.02
CA ARG A 46 -24.59 9.07 -3.62
C ARG A 46 -23.90 7.74 -3.32
N VAL A 47 -23.36 7.07 -4.35
CA VAL A 47 -22.72 5.77 -4.21
C VAL A 47 -21.22 5.92 -4.45
N PHE A 48 -20.46 5.46 -3.47
CA PHE A 48 -18.99 5.44 -3.50
C PHE A 48 -18.51 3.99 -3.43
N ALA A 49 -17.41 3.71 -4.06
CA ALA A 49 -16.80 2.39 -3.97
C ALA A 49 -15.27 2.49 -3.84
N ALA A 50 -14.68 1.51 -3.16
CA ALA A 50 -13.27 1.48 -2.83
C ALA A 50 -12.77 0.03 -2.69
N GLY A 51 -11.46 -0.13 -2.61
CA GLY A 51 -10.82 -1.44 -2.46
C GLY A 51 -10.98 -2.35 -3.66
N ASP A 52 -10.88 -3.64 -3.42
CA ASP A 52 -10.83 -4.67 -4.46
C ASP A 52 -12.12 -4.75 -5.29
N GLY A 53 -13.25 -4.44 -4.70
CA GLY A 53 -14.54 -4.42 -5.40
C GLY A 53 -14.65 -3.34 -6.48
N ALA A 54 -13.84 -2.28 -6.40
CA ALA A 54 -13.80 -1.20 -7.37
C ALA A 54 -12.57 -1.29 -8.29
N PHE A 55 -11.39 -1.59 -7.73
CA PHE A 55 -10.12 -1.46 -8.43
C PHE A 55 -9.40 -2.80 -8.69
N GLY A 56 -9.97 -3.91 -8.21
CA GLY A 56 -9.40 -5.25 -8.32
C GLY A 56 -8.49 -5.61 -7.15
N GLY A 57 -8.17 -6.90 -7.08
CA GLY A 57 -7.31 -7.43 -6.03
C GLY A 57 -5.95 -6.73 -5.99
N SER A 58 -5.59 -6.28 -4.79
CA SER A 58 -4.36 -5.56 -4.54
C SER A 58 -3.82 -5.89 -3.14
N THR A 59 -2.99 -5.04 -2.58
CA THR A 59 -2.51 -5.22 -1.20
C THR A 59 -3.50 -4.65 -0.19
N ILE A 60 -3.45 -5.16 1.05
CA ILE A 60 -4.22 -4.62 2.18
C ILE A 60 -3.98 -3.10 2.34
N VAL A 61 -2.73 -2.66 2.17
CA VAL A 61 -2.35 -1.25 2.25
C VAL A 61 -3.07 -0.40 1.20
N MET A 62 -3.18 -0.90 -0.04
CA MET A 62 -3.91 -0.21 -1.10
C MET A 62 -5.42 -0.15 -0.80
N ALA A 63 -6.00 -1.25 -0.31
CA ALA A 63 -7.41 -1.27 0.08
C ALA A 63 -7.70 -0.26 1.21
N MET A 64 -6.82 -0.17 2.22
CA MET A 64 -6.90 0.85 3.28
C MET A 64 -6.80 2.28 2.72
N HIS A 65 -5.85 2.52 1.80
CA HIS A 65 -5.72 3.83 1.15
C HIS A 65 -6.98 4.22 0.38
N HIS A 66 -7.55 3.28 -0.38
CA HIS A 66 -8.83 3.51 -1.08
C HIS A 66 -9.96 3.82 -0.10
N GLY A 67 -10.02 3.13 1.04
CA GLY A 67 -11.00 3.39 2.09
C GLY A 67 -10.85 4.79 2.69
N GLN A 68 -9.64 5.23 2.96
CA GLN A 68 -9.36 6.60 3.46
C GLN A 68 -9.78 7.68 2.45
N ARG A 69 -9.51 7.46 1.17
CA ARG A 69 -9.96 8.34 0.10
C ARG A 69 -11.47 8.41 0.03
N ALA A 70 -12.13 7.25 0.02
CA ALA A 70 -13.59 7.19 0.00
C ALA A 70 -14.21 7.92 1.18
N ALA A 71 -13.69 7.71 2.39
CA ALA A 71 -14.16 8.40 3.60
C ALA A 71 -14.05 9.93 3.49
N TYR A 72 -12.94 10.43 2.93
CA TYR A 72 -12.75 11.86 2.68
C TYR A 72 -13.80 12.41 1.72
N TYR A 73 -14.04 11.76 0.59
CA TYR A 73 -15.01 12.24 -0.41
C TYR A 73 -16.46 12.07 0.04
N ILE A 74 -16.76 11.00 0.80
CA ILE A 74 -18.08 10.82 1.44
C ILE A 74 -18.33 11.96 2.43
N ARG A 75 -17.35 12.28 3.27
CA ARG A 75 -17.47 13.40 4.22
C ARG A 75 -17.70 14.72 3.47
N SER A 76 -16.91 15.00 2.45
CA SER A 76 -17.06 16.21 1.63
C SER A 76 -18.45 16.30 1.00
N PHE A 77 -18.98 15.16 0.53
CA PHE A 77 -20.35 15.09 -0.01
C PHE A 77 -21.41 15.39 1.05
N LEU A 78 -21.27 14.84 2.26
CA LEU A 78 -22.20 15.07 3.37
C LEU A 78 -22.15 16.51 3.88
N ASP A 79 -20.97 17.13 3.83
CA ASP A 79 -20.74 18.54 4.20
C ASP A 79 -21.18 19.51 3.09
N GLY A 80 -21.71 19.03 1.95
CA GLY A 80 -22.19 19.83 0.85
C GLY A 80 -21.08 20.51 0.03
N ILE A 81 -19.84 20.00 0.11
CA ILE A 81 -18.71 20.54 -0.64
C ILE A 81 -18.73 19.95 -2.05
N GLU A 82 -19.11 20.76 -3.03
CA GLU A 82 -19.25 20.32 -4.42
C GLU A 82 -17.89 19.98 -5.08
N SER A 83 -16.87 20.76 -4.79
CA SER A 83 -15.52 20.62 -5.36
C SER A 83 -14.47 20.55 -4.26
N PRO A 84 -14.34 19.39 -3.58
CA PRO A 84 -13.31 19.23 -2.56
C PRO A 84 -11.92 19.24 -3.18
N THR A 85 -10.95 19.73 -2.44
CA THR A 85 -9.55 19.60 -2.83
C THR A 85 -9.18 18.11 -2.99
N PRO A 86 -8.30 17.76 -3.94
CA PRO A 86 -7.88 16.35 -4.07
C PRO A 86 -7.38 15.76 -2.76
N TYR A 87 -7.84 14.54 -2.47
CA TYR A 87 -7.39 13.84 -1.26
C TYR A 87 -5.88 13.65 -1.27
N ARG A 88 -5.26 13.96 -0.16
CA ARG A 88 -3.85 13.70 0.09
C ARG A 88 -3.70 12.94 1.39
N THR A 89 -2.92 11.87 1.37
CA THR A 89 -2.64 11.09 2.57
C THR A 89 -1.92 11.97 3.60
N PRO A 90 -2.46 12.11 4.82
CA PRO A 90 -1.75 12.84 5.86
C PRO A 90 -0.44 12.11 6.17
N TYR A 91 0.65 12.83 6.07
CA TYR A 91 1.97 12.31 6.36
C TYR A 91 2.59 13.09 7.53
N ARG A 92 3.12 12.37 8.50
CA ARG A 92 3.82 12.97 9.64
C ARG A 92 5.20 12.36 9.74
N THR A 93 6.22 13.16 9.48
CA THR A 93 7.59 12.80 9.82
C THR A 93 7.91 13.22 11.24
N ARG A 94 8.68 12.40 11.94
CA ARG A 94 9.35 12.81 13.16
C ARG A 94 10.72 13.35 12.77
N LYS A 95 11.09 14.51 13.35
CA LYS A 95 12.49 14.96 13.32
C LYS A 95 13.28 14.01 14.20
N VAL A 96 13.98 13.08 13.58
CA VAL A 96 14.88 12.17 14.29
C VAL A 96 16.30 12.50 13.83
N PRO A 97 17.25 12.68 14.74
CA PRO A 97 18.66 12.89 14.37
C PRO A 97 19.13 11.75 13.46
N LEU A 98 19.87 12.08 12.43
CA LEU A 98 20.57 11.09 11.61
C LEU A 98 21.60 10.41 12.51
N ALA A 99 21.36 9.16 12.86
CA ALA A 99 22.29 8.29 13.58
C ALA A 99 22.49 7.03 12.75
N GLN A 100 22.99 7.20 11.54
CA GLN A 100 23.31 6.08 10.67
C GLN A 100 24.74 5.62 10.94
N ASP A 101 24.91 4.31 11.06
CA ASP A 101 26.23 3.72 11.08
C ASP A 101 26.91 3.94 9.72
N LEU A 102 28.12 4.51 9.71
CA LEU A 102 28.88 4.75 8.49
C LEU A 102 29.23 3.45 7.73
N LEU A 103 29.16 2.32 8.40
CA LEU A 103 29.44 1.00 7.84
C LEU A 103 28.18 0.21 7.50
N TRP A 104 27.02 0.84 7.50
CA TRP A 104 25.74 0.17 7.30
C TRP A 104 25.64 -0.65 6.00
N GLU A 105 26.32 -0.25 4.94
CA GLU A 105 26.38 -0.98 3.67
C GLU A 105 27.16 -2.31 3.77
N ILE A 106 28.04 -2.43 4.76
CA ILE A 106 28.90 -3.60 4.95
C ILE A 106 28.20 -4.65 5.82
N HIS A 107 27.26 -4.23 6.64
CA HIS A 107 26.51 -5.16 7.49
C HIS A 107 25.58 -6.04 6.66
N PRO A 108 25.59 -7.36 6.88
CA PRO A 108 24.66 -8.26 6.21
C PRO A 108 23.23 -7.97 6.64
N VAL A 109 22.29 -8.38 5.81
CA VAL A 109 20.86 -8.38 6.16
C VAL A 109 20.65 -9.32 7.33
N GLU A 110 19.85 -8.90 8.32
CA GLU A 110 19.36 -9.79 9.36
C GLU A 110 18.28 -10.69 8.77
N GLU A 111 18.52 -11.99 8.80
CA GLU A 111 17.54 -12.95 8.30
C GLU A 111 16.73 -13.51 9.48
N PRO A 112 15.39 -13.46 9.42
CA PRO A 112 14.57 -14.13 10.44
C PRO A 112 14.73 -15.66 10.34
N VAL A 113 14.53 -16.36 11.43
CA VAL A 113 14.58 -17.82 11.44
C VAL A 113 13.36 -18.35 10.69
N PHE A 114 13.60 -19.12 9.65
CA PHE A 114 12.57 -19.76 8.84
C PHE A 114 12.43 -21.23 9.22
N HIS A 115 11.26 -21.60 9.78
CA HIS A 115 10.97 -22.99 10.20
C HIS A 115 10.31 -23.82 9.10
N GLY A 116 9.75 -23.18 8.08
CA GLY A 116 8.94 -23.84 7.06
C GLY A 116 7.57 -24.28 7.58
N LEU A 117 6.85 -25.04 6.76
CA LEU A 117 5.48 -25.47 7.06
C LEU A 117 5.40 -26.60 8.12
N GLY A 118 6.54 -27.17 8.52
CA GLY A 118 6.57 -28.30 9.45
C GLY A 118 5.86 -29.55 8.91
N GLN A 119 5.56 -30.47 9.81
CA GLN A 119 4.88 -31.73 9.45
C GLN A 119 3.35 -31.61 9.39
N ASN A 120 2.78 -30.56 9.97
CA ASN A 120 1.35 -30.34 10.02
C ASN A 120 0.99 -28.88 9.63
N PRO A 121 0.94 -28.55 8.33
CA PRO A 121 0.62 -27.21 7.87
C PRO A 121 -0.83 -26.78 8.20
N VAL A 122 -1.73 -27.73 8.45
CA VAL A 122 -3.14 -27.45 8.80
C VAL A 122 -3.26 -26.84 10.20
N ALA A 123 -2.26 -27.06 11.07
CA ALA A 123 -2.21 -26.43 12.39
C ALA A 123 -1.84 -24.95 12.37
N PHE A 124 -1.61 -24.35 11.17
CA PHE A 124 -1.15 -22.98 10.99
C PHE A 124 0.08 -22.65 11.87
N PRO A 125 1.16 -23.44 11.79
CA PRO A 125 2.35 -23.16 12.57
C PRO A 125 2.95 -21.80 12.15
N GLU A 126 3.65 -21.18 13.08
CA GLU A 126 4.51 -20.04 12.72
C GLU A 126 5.65 -20.56 11.85
N ILE A 127 5.78 -20.02 10.64
CA ILE A 127 6.75 -20.48 9.64
C ILE A 127 8.02 -19.63 9.62
N GLU A 128 7.95 -18.43 10.13
CA GLU A 128 9.03 -17.46 10.18
C GLU A 128 8.95 -16.68 11.50
N GLU A 129 10.06 -16.58 12.22
CA GLU A 129 10.12 -15.81 13.45
C GLU A 129 10.26 -14.32 13.15
N THR A 130 9.81 -13.50 14.09
CA THR A 130 10.10 -12.07 14.06
C THR A 130 11.49 -11.80 14.61
N TYR A 131 12.07 -10.65 14.24
CA TYR A 131 13.34 -10.20 14.82
C TYR A 131 13.23 -10.02 16.34
N ASP A 132 14.23 -10.44 17.07
CA ASP A 132 14.43 -9.96 18.43
C ASP A 132 14.78 -8.47 18.42
N LYS A 133 14.80 -7.85 19.59
CA LYS A 133 15.10 -6.42 19.71
C LYS A 133 16.48 -6.05 19.15
N ALA A 134 17.47 -6.90 19.34
CA ALA A 134 18.83 -6.63 18.89
C ALA A 134 18.95 -6.73 17.37
N ALA A 135 18.39 -7.77 16.76
CA ALA A 135 18.32 -7.93 15.31
C ALA A 135 17.53 -6.80 14.66
N ALA A 136 16.37 -6.43 15.22
CA ALA A 136 15.57 -5.32 14.73
C ALA A 136 16.32 -3.98 14.77
N LEU A 137 17.14 -3.73 15.80
CA LEU A 137 17.97 -2.53 15.90
C LEU A 137 19.11 -2.55 14.87
N ARG A 138 19.75 -3.70 14.64
CA ARG A 138 20.80 -3.81 13.61
C ARG A 138 20.20 -3.60 12.21
N GLU A 139 19.06 -4.21 11.91
CA GLU A 139 18.40 -4.01 10.61
C GLU A 139 17.91 -2.57 10.43
N ALA A 140 17.38 -1.96 11.47
CA ALA A 140 16.98 -0.56 11.43
C ALA A 140 18.17 0.41 11.21
N ALA A 141 19.36 0.06 11.69
CA ALA A 141 20.58 0.85 11.49
C ALA A 141 21.04 0.87 10.01
N ARG A 142 20.59 -0.10 9.20
CA ARG A 142 20.84 -0.16 7.76
C ARG A 142 19.88 0.72 6.94
N CYS A 143 18.97 1.43 7.58
CA CYS A 143 18.00 2.27 6.90
C CYS A 143 18.66 3.45 6.20
N TYR A 144 18.40 3.67 4.92
CA TYR A 144 18.91 4.79 4.12
C TYR A 144 18.44 6.16 4.61
N ARG A 145 17.42 6.21 5.46
CA ARG A 145 16.85 7.46 5.95
C ARG A 145 16.52 8.43 4.81
N CYS A 146 15.87 7.93 3.77
CA CYS A 146 15.43 8.75 2.63
C CYS A 146 14.57 9.94 3.05
N ASP A 147 13.87 9.83 4.18
CA ASP A 147 13.11 10.90 4.81
C ASP A 147 14.01 12.08 5.24
N ALA A 148 15.22 11.81 5.71
CA ALA A 148 16.16 12.82 6.16
C ALA A 148 16.98 13.43 5.01
N GLU A 149 17.38 12.62 4.03
CA GLU A 149 18.18 13.06 2.89
C GLU A 149 17.42 14.00 1.96
N THR A 150 16.12 13.81 1.82
CA THR A 150 15.28 14.67 0.97
C THR A 150 14.95 16.02 1.59
N GLY A 151 15.55 16.36 2.73
CA GLY A 151 15.27 17.60 3.46
C GLY A 151 13.87 17.66 4.04
N SER A 152 13.23 16.53 4.08
CA SER A 152 11.82 16.37 4.41
C SER A 152 11.50 16.39 5.90
N ALA A 153 12.27 17.11 6.68
CA ALA A 153 11.85 17.50 8.03
C ALA A 153 10.48 18.21 8.01
N ASP A 154 10.07 18.65 6.85
CA ASP A 154 8.78 19.26 6.55
C ASP A 154 8.14 18.58 5.35
N TYR A 155 7.83 17.28 5.48
CA TYR A 155 6.94 16.59 4.57
C TYR A 155 5.53 17.15 4.76
N SER A 156 5.38 18.41 4.38
CA SER A 156 4.08 18.91 4.07
C SER A 156 3.53 18.04 2.94
N VAL A 157 2.27 17.75 3.01
CA VAL A 157 1.49 16.90 2.11
C VAL A 157 1.74 17.16 0.60
N HIS A 158 2.46 18.22 0.27
CA HIS A 158 2.72 18.67 -1.09
C HIS A 158 3.78 17.87 -1.86
N HIS A 159 4.61 17.07 -1.22
CA HIS A 159 5.84 16.61 -1.88
C HIS A 159 5.94 15.12 -2.17
N ARG A 160 4.96 14.30 -1.82
CA ARG A 160 5.07 12.87 -2.11
C ARG A 160 4.94 12.54 -3.60
N GLU A 161 4.15 13.32 -4.33
CA GLU A 161 4.08 13.20 -5.79
C GLU A 161 5.32 13.81 -6.46
N ASP A 162 5.91 14.82 -5.82
CA ASP A 162 7.14 15.46 -6.28
C ASP A 162 8.40 14.68 -5.93
N LEU A 163 8.36 13.79 -4.95
CA LEU A 163 9.54 13.00 -4.55
C LEU A 163 10.10 12.15 -5.70
N PHE A 164 9.23 11.56 -6.52
CA PHE A 164 9.68 10.85 -7.70
C PHE A 164 10.17 11.77 -8.82
N SER A 165 9.73 13.01 -8.84
CA SER A 165 10.25 14.02 -9.76
C SER A 165 11.53 14.67 -9.23
N MET A 166 11.67 14.87 -7.92
CA MET A 166 12.87 15.39 -7.28
C MET A 166 14.04 14.39 -7.31
N ALA A 167 13.76 13.09 -7.16
CA ALA A 167 14.80 12.06 -7.34
C ALA A 167 15.34 12.00 -8.78
N ARG A 168 14.69 12.65 -9.74
CA ARG A 168 15.16 12.77 -11.12
C ARG A 168 15.95 14.05 -11.38
N THR A 169 15.81 15.04 -10.55
CA THR A 169 16.63 16.27 -10.60
C THR A 169 17.69 16.21 -9.50
N ASN A 170 18.82 15.62 -9.83
CA ASN A 170 19.96 15.62 -8.93
C ASN A 170 20.37 17.08 -8.62
N PRO A 171 20.30 17.56 -7.35
CA PRO A 171 20.67 18.93 -7.02
C PRO A 171 22.13 19.26 -7.35
N LEU A 172 22.97 18.23 -7.55
CA LEU A 172 24.37 18.38 -7.94
C LEU A 172 24.56 18.80 -9.40
N ASP A 173 23.55 18.67 -10.25
CA ASP A 173 23.63 19.10 -11.66
C ASP A 173 23.21 20.55 -11.91
N GLN A 174 22.77 21.27 -10.90
CA GLN A 174 22.41 22.69 -11.02
C GLN A 174 23.59 23.65 -10.77
N GLY A 175 24.80 23.15 -10.70
CA GLY A 175 26.03 23.89 -10.40
C GLY A 175 27.08 23.91 -11.52
N LYS A 176 26.68 23.81 -12.79
CA LYS A 176 27.58 24.03 -13.92
C LYS A 176 27.01 24.96 -14.93
#